data_218cd3d102cc98b5b8f6dac2109f17cb
#
_entry.id   218cd3d102cc98b5b8f6dac2109f17cb
#
_cell.length_a   1.000
_cell.length_b   1.000
_cell.length_c   1.000
_cell.angle_alpha   90.00
_cell.angle_beta   90.00
_cell.angle_gamma   90.00
#
_symmetry.space_group_name_H-M   'P 1'
#
loop_
_entity.id
_entity.type
_entity.pdbx_description
1 polymer ?
#
loop_
_entity_poly.entity_id
_entity_poly.type
_entity_poly.pdbx_seq_one_letter_code
_entity_poly.pdbx_strand_id
1 'polypeptide(L)'
;MERTGTVGLVVVGLGGVGSSLLTGVLAARAHLVHPFGSLAEGGGSGRAPGFGPSPLRAAAPLAELGDLALGAFEVREDDPYRAALRAGLISRSLVDELRPELRKIHAMIGGRQAPTRRHLADALAEDLRGFLAHHRCARGVVVCTIPGVRAAPAKQAFSASEVREALEQNADWITPGVVYAAAAAEAGCAFVAAGPDRALCAPGISALFAEKSLPVAGAGLLGPDALLRETLAQILAMEGMQLAGAASLSTRAEERGASLWGGPDRTSEMGLGTAWAGGAFELSLELRGPVGLHLAARALDAALLVELAARAQRSGAQEWMDALFLSPLGSASPREARTVSLAGRRARLLAELPALARSAGREAA
;
A
#
# COMPACT_ATOMS: atom_id res chain seq x y z
N MET A 1 4.34 -24.16 15.08
CA MET A 1 3.83 -22.86 14.63
C MET A 1 2.35 -23.05 14.33
N GLU A 2 1.49 -22.47 15.12
CA GLU A 2 0.06 -22.48 14.84
C GLU A 2 -0.21 -21.69 13.54
N ARG A 3 -1.08 -22.25 12.68
CA ARG A 3 -1.45 -21.59 11.41
C ARG A 3 -2.22 -20.33 11.73
N THR A 4 -1.83 -19.22 11.13
CA THR A 4 -2.44 -17.89 11.33
C THR A 4 -3.91 -17.79 10.89
N GLY A 5 -4.48 -18.90 10.39
CA GLY A 5 -5.79 -18.94 9.75
C GLY A 5 -5.76 -18.29 8.36
N THR A 6 -6.81 -18.49 7.58
CA THR A 6 -6.94 -17.87 6.26
C THR A 6 -7.17 -16.38 6.39
N VAL A 7 -6.43 -15.57 5.63
CA VAL A 7 -6.53 -14.10 5.60
C VAL A 7 -7.10 -13.67 4.25
N GLY A 8 -8.19 -12.92 4.26
CA GLY A 8 -8.74 -12.30 3.06
C GLY A 8 -7.91 -11.09 2.64
N LEU A 9 -7.25 -11.14 1.48
CA LEU A 9 -6.56 -10.01 0.86
C LEU A 9 -7.39 -9.51 -0.30
N VAL A 10 -8.08 -8.39 -0.12
CA VAL A 10 -8.96 -7.80 -1.14
C VAL A 10 -8.32 -6.53 -1.69
N VAL A 11 -8.06 -6.53 -2.99
CA VAL A 11 -7.45 -5.40 -3.71
C VAL A 11 -8.54 -4.56 -4.35
N VAL A 12 -8.52 -3.26 -4.07
CA VAL A 12 -9.44 -2.30 -4.68
C VAL A 12 -8.74 -1.59 -5.84
N GLY A 13 -9.25 -1.82 -7.06
CA GLY A 13 -8.69 -1.30 -8.31
C GLY A 13 -7.67 -2.24 -8.95
N LEU A 14 -8.03 -2.83 -10.08
CA LEU A 14 -7.16 -3.70 -10.87
C LEU A 14 -6.34 -2.92 -11.93
N GLY A 15 -5.79 -1.77 -11.51
CA GLY A 15 -4.78 -1.06 -12.27
C GLY A 15 -3.42 -1.75 -12.22
N GLY A 16 -2.34 -1.04 -12.63
CA GLY A 16 -0.99 -1.58 -12.66
C GLY A 16 -0.53 -2.17 -11.32
N VAL A 17 -0.77 -1.48 -10.20
CA VAL A 17 -0.37 -1.94 -8.86
C VAL A 17 -1.22 -3.12 -8.41
N GLY A 18 -2.54 -3.00 -8.49
CA GLY A 18 -3.46 -4.03 -7.98
C GLY A 18 -3.36 -5.35 -8.74
N SER A 19 -3.35 -5.30 -10.09
CA SER A 19 -3.19 -6.52 -10.89
C SER A 19 -1.80 -7.15 -10.70
N SER A 20 -0.74 -6.34 -10.55
CA SER A 20 0.61 -6.84 -10.29
C SER A 20 0.75 -7.46 -8.90
N LEU A 21 0.05 -6.93 -7.89
CA LEU A 21 0.02 -7.50 -6.55
C LEU A 21 -0.56 -8.93 -6.58
N LEU A 22 -1.74 -9.10 -7.18
CA LEU A 22 -2.38 -10.42 -7.29
C LEU A 22 -1.52 -11.41 -8.10
N THR A 23 -1.04 -10.96 -9.26
CA THR A 23 -0.19 -11.80 -10.13
C THR A 23 1.12 -12.18 -9.44
N GLY A 24 1.77 -11.22 -8.75
CA GLY A 24 3.01 -11.46 -8.02
C GLY A 24 2.85 -12.46 -6.88
N VAL A 25 1.77 -12.37 -6.10
CA VAL A 25 1.45 -13.35 -5.05
C VAL A 25 1.27 -14.74 -5.64
N LEU A 26 0.51 -14.88 -6.72
CA LEU A 26 0.27 -16.17 -7.38
C LEU A 26 1.57 -16.74 -7.98
N ALA A 27 2.38 -15.90 -8.63
CA ALA A 27 3.66 -16.31 -9.20
C ALA A 27 4.65 -16.78 -8.12
N ALA A 28 4.70 -16.10 -6.98
CA ALA A 28 5.53 -16.50 -5.84
C ALA A 28 5.04 -17.83 -5.21
N ARG A 29 3.71 -18.02 -5.07
CA ARG A 29 3.11 -19.28 -4.60
C ARG A 29 3.46 -20.47 -5.50
N ALA A 30 3.43 -20.24 -6.81
CA ALA A 30 3.77 -21.24 -7.80
C ALA A 30 5.27 -21.46 -7.99
N HIS A 31 6.11 -20.74 -7.23
CA HIS A 31 7.58 -20.73 -7.37
C HIS A 31 8.07 -20.38 -8.77
N LEU A 32 7.29 -19.64 -9.55
CA LEU A 32 7.67 -19.19 -10.90
C LEU A 32 8.59 -17.99 -10.87
N VAL A 33 8.54 -17.20 -9.81
CA VAL A 33 9.41 -16.03 -9.60
C VAL A 33 9.86 -15.96 -8.14
N HIS A 34 11.05 -15.39 -7.93
CA HIS A 34 11.47 -15.00 -6.60
C HIS A 34 10.84 -13.63 -6.26
N PRO A 35 10.22 -13.43 -5.08
CA PRO A 35 9.48 -12.22 -4.72
C PRO A 35 10.39 -11.02 -4.40
N PHE A 36 11.37 -10.74 -5.25
CA PHE A 36 12.23 -9.55 -5.10
C PHE A 36 11.39 -8.27 -5.06
N GLY A 37 11.84 -7.32 -4.26
CA GLY A 37 11.13 -6.06 -4.04
C GLY A 37 10.23 -6.05 -2.82
N SER A 38 9.73 -7.19 -2.34
CA SER A 38 9.06 -7.30 -1.05
C SER A 38 10.08 -7.35 0.09
N LEU A 39 9.83 -6.60 1.15
CA LEU A 39 10.64 -6.64 2.39
C LEU A 39 10.30 -7.88 3.22
N ALA A 40 9.08 -8.39 3.08
CA ALA A 40 8.62 -9.58 3.78
C ALA A 40 9.08 -10.85 3.09
N GLU A 41 9.01 -10.92 1.75
CA GLU A 41 9.21 -12.15 0.99
C GLU A 41 10.54 -12.18 0.22
N GLY A 42 11.10 -11.01 -0.08
CA GLY A 42 12.26 -10.86 -0.97
C GLY A 42 13.62 -11.24 -0.35
N GLY A 43 13.64 -11.77 0.88
CA GLY A 43 14.85 -12.30 1.50
C GLY A 43 15.41 -13.47 0.69
N GLY A 44 16.70 -13.46 0.38
CA GLY A 44 17.37 -14.51 -0.37
C GLY A 44 18.62 -15.01 0.33
N SER A 45 19.04 -16.22 -0.02
CA SER A 45 20.32 -16.82 0.40
C SER A 45 21.53 -16.31 -0.42
N GLY A 46 21.37 -15.17 -1.12
CA GLY A 46 22.37 -14.65 -2.03
C GLY A 46 23.62 -14.14 -1.32
N ARG A 47 24.81 -14.41 -1.92
CA ARG A 47 26.11 -13.92 -1.46
C ARG A 47 26.35 -12.43 -1.72
N ALA A 48 25.43 -11.74 -2.40
CA ALA A 48 25.59 -10.31 -2.67
C ALA A 48 25.31 -9.48 -1.42
N PRO A 49 26.06 -8.39 -1.19
CA PRO A 49 25.78 -7.47 -0.10
C PRO A 49 24.31 -6.96 -0.16
N GLY A 50 23.57 -7.10 0.93
CA GLY A 50 22.16 -6.71 1.00
C GLY A 50 21.17 -7.85 0.74
N PHE A 51 21.61 -9.04 0.33
CA PHE A 51 20.76 -10.23 0.21
C PHE A 51 20.96 -11.13 1.44
N GLY A 52 20.12 -10.98 2.41
CA GLY A 52 19.98 -11.81 3.60
C GLY A 52 18.56 -12.27 3.79
N PRO A 53 18.25 -13.01 4.88
CA PRO A 53 16.88 -13.35 5.22
C PRO A 53 16.05 -12.08 5.37
N SER A 54 14.74 -12.17 5.05
CA SER A 54 13.83 -11.04 5.21
C SER A 54 13.86 -10.52 6.65
N PRO A 55 14.22 -9.25 6.87
CA PRO A 55 14.27 -8.71 8.22
C PRO A 55 12.86 -8.65 8.87
N LEU A 56 11.79 -8.57 8.08
CA LEU A 56 10.43 -8.54 8.60
C LEU A 56 10.01 -9.93 9.08
N ARG A 57 10.23 -10.98 8.28
CA ARG A 57 9.90 -12.37 8.72
C ARG A 57 10.80 -12.87 9.84
N ALA A 58 12.04 -12.41 9.91
CA ALA A 58 12.92 -12.73 11.02
C ALA A 58 12.47 -12.10 12.34
N ALA A 59 11.79 -10.94 12.28
CA ALA A 59 11.35 -10.19 13.44
C ALA A 59 9.92 -10.54 13.89
N ALA A 60 9.05 -11.04 12.99
CA ALA A 60 7.65 -11.33 13.30
C ALA A 60 7.05 -12.43 12.41
N PRO A 61 6.09 -13.22 12.94
CA PRO A 61 5.39 -14.27 12.21
C PRO A 61 4.31 -13.65 11.31
N LEU A 62 4.69 -13.19 10.11
CA LEU A 62 3.75 -12.68 9.11
C LEU A 62 2.95 -13.83 8.50
N ALA A 63 1.72 -13.53 8.03
CA ALA A 63 0.91 -14.51 7.30
C ALA A 63 1.66 -15.06 6.09
N GLU A 64 1.52 -16.36 5.84
CA GLU A 64 2.14 -16.99 4.67
C GLU A 64 1.37 -16.64 3.40
N LEU A 65 2.06 -16.52 2.26
CA LEU A 65 1.37 -16.25 1.00
C LEU A 65 0.31 -17.31 0.70
N GLY A 66 0.56 -18.57 1.07
CA GLY A 66 -0.38 -19.68 0.90
C GLY A 66 -1.69 -19.53 1.69
N ASP A 67 -1.67 -18.79 2.80
CA ASP A 67 -2.84 -18.57 3.66
C ASP A 67 -3.71 -17.37 3.21
N LEU A 68 -3.32 -16.64 2.16
CA LEU A 68 -4.08 -15.51 1.66
C LEU A 68 -5.21 -15.97 0.71
N ALA A 69 -6.45 -15.69 1.01
CA ALA A 69 -7.55 -15.75 0.03
C ALA A 69 -7.57 -14.43 -0.74
N LEU A 70 -7.44 -14.52 -2.07
CA LEU A 70 -7.31 -13.33 -2.92
C LEU A 70 -8.66 -12.90 -3.47
N GLY A 71 -9.00 -11.62 -3.34
CA GLY A 71 -10.20 -10.99 -3.87
C GLY A 71 -9.88 -9.64 -4.50
N ALA A 72 -10.81 -9.09 -5.25
CA ALA A 72 -10.67 -7.76 -5.82
C ALA A 72 -12.01 -7.03 -5.92
N PHE A 73 -11.96 -5.68 -5.93
CA PHE A 73 -13.02 -4.83 -6.45
C PHE A 73 -12.55 -4.14 -7.73
N GLU A 74 -13.38 -4.16 -8.76
CA GLU A 74 -13.11 -3.45 -10.00
C GLU A 74 -14.41 -2.78 -10.52
N VAL A 75 -14.24 -1.61 -11.13
CA VAL A 75 -15.34 -0.87 -11.76
C VAL A 75 -15.61 -1.38 -13.18
N ARG A 76 -14.55 -1.87 -13.84
CA ARG A 76 -14.63 -2.46 -15.18
C ARG A 76 -15.00 -3.93 -15.07
N GLU A 77 -15.69 -4.46 -16.07
CA GLU A 77 -15.98 -5.89 -16.18
C GLU A 77 -14.74 -6.70 -16.60
N ASP A 78 -13.62 -6.47 -15.92
CA ASP A 78 -12.36 -7.16 -16.16
C ASP A 78 -12.08 -8.15 -15.05
N ASP A 79 -11.70 -9.37 -15.44
CA ASP A 79 -11.07 -10.30 -14.50
C ASP A 79 -9.60 -9.92 -14.25
N PRO A 80 -8.97 -10.37 -13.16
CA PRO A 80 -7.57 -10.05 -12.87
C PRO A 80 -6.59 -10.47 -13.97
N TYR A 81 -6.89 -11.50 -14.78
CA TYR A 81 -6.07 -11.89 -15.91
C TYR A 81 -6.08 -10.82 -17.01
N ARG A 82 -7.27 -10.35 -17.41
CA ARG A 82 -7.40 -9.27 -18.39
C ARG A 82 -6.78 -7.97 -17.88
N ALA A 83 -6.99 -7.68 -16.60
CA ALA A 83 -6.41 -6.51 -15.96
C ALA A 83 -4.88 -6.54 -15.97
N ALA A 84 -4.25 -7.68 -15.68
CA ALA A 84 -2.79 -7.86 -15.73
C ALA A 84 -2.23 -7.71 -17.16
N LEU A 85 -2.92 -8.27 -18.17
CA LEU A 85 -2.54 -8.09 -19.58
C LEU A 85 -2.64 -6.62 -20.01
N ARG A 86 -3.71 -5.93 -19.63
CA ARG A 86 -3.90 -4.50 -19.93
C ARG A 86 -2.85 -3.63 -19.25
N ALA A 87 -2.49 -3.94 -18.02
CA ALA A 87 -1.46 -3.20 -17.28
C ALA A 87 -0.07 -3.34 -17.95
N GLY A 88 0.24 -4.49 -18.53
CA GLY A 88 1.46 -4.70 -19.31
C GLY A 88 2.77 -4.60 -18.51
N LEU A 89 2.72 -4.67 -17.18
CA LEU A 89 3.90 -4.54 -16.29
C LEU A 89 4.63 -5.86 -16.10
N ILE A 90 3.91 -6.97 -16.18
CA ILE A 90 4.44 -8.34 -16.04
C ILE A 90 4.48 -8.97 -17.42
N SER A 91 5.47 -9.81 -17.68
CA SER A 91 5.61 -10.48 -18.97
C SER A 91 4.34 -11.28 -19.31
N ARG A 92 3.92 -11.19 -20.58
CA ARG A 92 2.71 -11.89 -21.04
C ARG A 92 2.80 -13.40 -20.79
N SER A 93 3.96 -14.00 -20.99
CA SER A 93 4.18 -15.44 -20.77
C SER A 93 3.85 -15.85 -19.33
N LEU A 94 4.30 -15.07 -18.35
CA LEU A 94 4.01 -15.35 -16.94
C LEU A 94 2.52 -15.13 -16.60
N VAL A 95 1.90 -14.09 -17.15
CA VAL A 95 0.46 -13.83 -16.97
C VAL A 95 -0.38 -14.95 -17.59
N ASP A 96 0.00 -15.44 -18.80
CA ASP A 96 -0.68 -16.54 -19.49
C ASP A 96 -0.54 -17.87 -18.72
N GLU A 97 0.63 -18.13 -18.11
CA GLU A 97 0.86 -19.30 -17.27
C GLU A 97 -0.02 -19.29 -16.01
N LEU A 98 -0.22 -18.12 -15.40
CA LEU A 98 -1.07 -17.93 -14.23
C LEU A 98 -2.55 -17.72 -14.56
N ARG A 99 -2.95 -17.77 -15.83
CA ARG A 99 -4.33 -17.55 -16.28
C ARG A 99 -5.37 -18.37 -15.51
N PRO A 100 -5.18 -19.66 -15.25
CA PRO A 100 -6.18 -20.46 -14.50
C PRO A 100 -6.42 -19.91 -13.10
N GLU A 101 -5.35 -19.52 -12.40
CA GLU A 101 -5.43 -19.01 -11.03
C GLU A 101 -5.97 -17.57 -10.97
N LEU A 102 -5.54 -16.70 -11.88
CA LEU A 102 -6.05 -15.33 -11.98
C LEU A 102 -7.55 -15.29 -12.26
N ARG A 103 -8.06 -16.22 -13.08
CA ARG A 103 -9.50 -16.30 -13.39
C ARG A 103 -10.36 -16.88 -12.27
N LYS A 104 -9.77 -17.57 -11.29
CA LYS A 104 -10.49 -17.99 -10.09
C LYS A 104 -10.81 -16.82 -9.16
N ILE A 105 -10.08 -15.71 -9.27
CA ILE A 105 -10.33 -14.51 -8.49
C ILE A 105 -11.47 -13.74 -9.16
N HIS A 106 -12.67 -13.86 -8.60
CA HIS A 106 -13.82 -13.10 -9.07
C HIS A 106 -13.75 -11.67 -8.53
N ALA A 107 -13.67 -10.69 -9.44
CA ALA A 107 -13.74 -9.29 -9.06
C ALA A 107 -15.17 -8.92 -8.67
N MET A 108 -15.34 -8.39 -7.48
CA MET A 108 -16.59 -7.80 -7.00
C MET A 108 -16.82 -6.45 -7.70
N ILE A 109 -18.08 -6.07 -7.92
CA ILE A 109 -18.44 -4.86 -8.64
C ILE A 109 -18.23 -3.64 -7.75
N GLY A 110 -17.24 -2.81 -8.06
CA GLY A 110 -16.85 -1.64 -7.28
C GLY A 110 -17.62 -0.35 -7.59
N GLY A 111 -18.24 -0.26 -8.77
CA GLY A 111 -18.86 0.97 -9.30
C GLY A 111 -20.40 0.96 -9.30
N ARG A 112 -21.03 0.44 -8.24
CA ARG A 112 -22.49 0.40 -8.16
C ARG A 112 -23.07 1.81 -8.00
N GLN A 113 -24.24 2.03 -8.61
CA GLN A 113 -25.05 3.21 -8.29
C GLN A 113 -25.74 3.01 -6.96
N ALA A 114 -25.69 4.02 -6.10
CA ALA A 114 -26.36 4.04 -4.81
C ALA A 114 -26.90 5.46 -4.53
N PRO A 115 -27.96 5.60 -3.72
CA PRO A 115 -28.55 6.91 -3.39
C PRO A 115 -27.56 7.84 -2.69
N THR A 116 -26.77 7.31 -1.76
CA THR A 116 -25.70 8.04 -1.09
C THR A 116 -24.41 7.22 -1.09
N ARG A 117 -23.26 7.88 -0.84
CA ARG A 117 -21.97 7.21 -0.64
C ARG A 117 -21.97 6.29 0.58
N ARG A 118 -22.85 6.58 1.56
CA ARG A 118 -23.08 5.68 2.71
C ARG A 118 -23.70 4.36 2.24
N HIS A 119 -24.78 4.39 1.49
CA HIS A 119 -25.40 3.18 0.95
C HIS A 119 -24.43 2.38 0.07
N LEU A 120 -23.58 3.07 -0.69
CA LEU A 120 -22.52 2.39 -1.46
C LEU A 120 -21.53 1.70 -0.53
N ALA A 121 -21.07 2.37 0.53
CA ALA A 121 -20.14 1.76 1.49
C ALA A 121 -20.77 0.55 2.20
N ASP A 122 -22.04 0.62 2.55
CA ASP A 122 -22.75 -0.51 3.18
C ASP A 122 -22.88 -1.71 2.25
N ALA A 123 -23.20 -1.49 0.96
CA ALA A 123 -23.24 -2.56 -0.05
C ALA A 123 -21.87 -3.20 -0.29
N LEU A 124 -20.81 -2.39 -0.37
CA LEU A 124 -19.43 -2.90 -0.49
C LEU A 124 -18.98 -3.66 0.77
N ALA A 125 -19.42 -3.23 1.95
CA ALA A 125 -19.16 -3.93 3.21
C ALA A 125 -19.84 -5.31 3.23
N GLU A 126 -21.03 -5.42 2.67
CA GLU A 126 -21.74 -6.71 2.55
C GLU A 126 -21.00 -7.67 1.62
N ASP A 127 -20.52 -7.18 0.47
CA ASP A 127 -19.69 -7.98 -0.44
C ASP A 127 -18.40 -8.46 0.25
N LEU A 128 -17.74 -7.60 1.03
CA LEU A 128 -16.56 -7.98 1.81
C LEU A 128 -16.87 -9.09 2.81
N ARG A 129 -17.97 -8.95 3.58
CA ARG A 129 -18.40 -10.00 4.53
C ARG A 129 -18.71 -11.30 3.81
N GLY A 130 -19.40 -11.25 2.66
CA GLY A 130 -19.68 -12.39 1.83
C GLY A 130 -18.42 -13.09 1.35
N PHE A 131 -17.42 -12.32 0.87
CA PHE A 131 -16.11 -12.85 0.48
C PHE A 131 -15.39 -13.53 1.65
N LEU A 132 -15.32 -12.88 2.80
CA LEU A 132 -14.65 -13.43 3.99
C LEU A 132 -15.33 -14.72 4.46
N ALA A 133 -16.65 -14.76 4.49
CA ALA A 133 -17.43 -15.95 4.88
C ALA A 133 -17.22 -17.09 3.89
N HIS A 134 -17.27 -16.81 2.57
CA HIS A 134 -17.08 -17.82 1.51
C HIS A 134 -15.71 -18.50 1.63
N HIS A 135 -14.66 -17.72 1.85
CA HIS A 135 -13.30 -18.21 1.98
C HIS A 135 -12.92 -18.62 3.41
N ARG A 136 -13.85 -18.54 4.37
CA ARG A 136 -13.63 -18.84 5.79
C ARG A 136 -12.43 -18.09 6.35
N CYS A 137 -12.31 -16.82 5.99
CA CYS A 137 -11.21 -15.98 6.44
C CYS A 137 -11.38 -15.63 7.93
N ALA A 138 -10.33 -15.80 8.69
CA ALA A 138 -10.29 -15.36 10.10
C ALA A 138 -10.23 -13.83 10.21
N ARG A 139 -9.60 -13.18 9.23
CA ARG A 139 -9.41 -11.72 9.16
C ARG A 139 -9.42 -11.26 7.71
N GLY A 140 -9.71 -9.97 7.48
CA GLY A 140 -9.65 -9.33 6.18
C GLY A 140 -8.72 -8.13 6.16
N VAL A 141 -8.01 -7.94 5.05
CA VAL A 141 -7.24 -6.74 4.75
C VAL A 141 -7.66 -6.22 3.37
N VAL A 142 -8.07 -4.97 3.32
CA VAL A 142 -8.41 -4.28 2.08
C VAL A 142 -7.25 -3.37 1.68
N VAL A 143 -6.70 -3.57 0.48
CA VAL A 143 -5.62 -2.75 -0.08
C VAL A 143 -6.19 -1.87 -1.19
N CYS A 144 -6.32 -0.58 -0.92
CA CYS A 144 -6.87 0.39 -1.86
C CYS A 144 -5.75 0.96 -2.74
N THR A 145 -5.71 0.56 -4.01
CA THR A 145 -4.72 1.04 -4.99
C THR A 145 -5.27 2.11 -5.93
N ILE A 146 -6.50 2.58 -5.68
CA ILE A 146 -7.12 3.62 -6.50
C ILE A 146 -6.34 4.93 -6.30
N PRO A 147 -5.98 5.63 -7.39
CA PRO A 147 -5.41 6.96 -7.28
C PRO A 147 -6.45 7.93 -6.71
N GLY A 148 -6.05 8.71 -5.72
CA GLY A 148 -6.91 9.74 -5.17
C GLY A 148 -7.08 10.93 -6.11
N VAL A 149 -8.14 11.70 -5.91
CA VAL A 149 -8.33 12.97 -6.58
C VAL A 149 -7.39 14.00 -5.95
N ARG A 150 -6.45 14.54 -6.72
CA ARG A 150 -5.43 15.51 -6.25
C ARG A 150 -6.00 16.77 -5.61
N ALA A 151 -7.25 17.10 -5.89
CA ALA A 151 -7.92 18.35 -5.53
C ALA A 151 -9.02 18.18 -4.48
N ALA A 152 -8.96 17.18 -3.60
CA ALA A 152 -9.90 17.13 -2.49
C ALA A 152 -9.70 18.38 -1.60
N PRO A 153 -10.73 19.21 -1.41
CA PRO A 153 -10.62 20.36 -0.51
C PRO A 153 -10.28 19.85 0.88
N ALA A 154 -9.41 20.59 1.57
CA ALA A 154 -8.91 20.27 2.90
C ALA A 154 -9.96 20.45 4.03
N LYS A 155 -11.22 20.09 3.82
CA LYS A 155 -12.17 20.01 4.90
C LYS A 155 -11.84 18.74 5.68
N GLN A 156 -11.13 18.91 6.77
CA GLN A 156 -10.69 17.82 7.61
C GLN A 156 -11.86 17.38 8.49
N ALA A 157 -12.37 16.16 8.27
CA ALA A 157 -13.20 15.50 9.27
C ALA A 157 -12.29 15.04 10.42
N PHE A 158 -12.56 15.49 11.64
CA PHE A 158 -11.76 15.17 12.82
C PHE A 158 -12.30 13.95 13.56
N SER A 159 -13.55 13.57 13.35
CA SER A 159 -14.21 12.46 14.04
C SER A 159 -14.81 11.45 13.05
N ALA A 160 -15.03 10.23 13.53
CA ALA A 160 -15.73 9.20 12.77
C ALA A 160 -17.18 9.59 12.43
N SER A 161 -17.86 10.34 13.32
CA SER A 161 -19.21 10.84 13.08
C SER A 161 -19.26 11.81 11.92
N GLU A 162 -18.30 12.73 11.80
CA GLU A 162 -18.20 13.66 10.66
C GLU A 162 -17.96 12.94 9.34
N VAL A 163 -17.18 11.84 9.34
CA VAL A 163 -16.99 11.00 8.14
C VAL A 163 -18.32 10.35 7.75
N ARG A 164 -19.07 9.79 8.69
CA ARG A 164 -20.37 9.16 8.43
C ARG A 164 -21.38 10.15 7.89
N GLU A 165 -21.46 11.33 8.51
CA GLU A 165 -22.33 12.41 8.04
C GLU A 165 -21.98 12.86 6.61
N ALA A 166 -20.68 13.01 6.33
CA ALA A 166 -20.21 13.37 5.00
C ALA A 166 -20.54 12.31 3.93
N LEU A 167 -20.52 11.02 4.30
CA LEU A 167 -20.94 9.92 3.43
C LEU A 167 -22.46 9.98 3.13
N GLU A 168 -23.28 10.29 4.13
CA GLU A 168 -24.73 10.47 3.96
C GLU A 168 -25.07 11.68 3.07
N GLN A 169 -24.36 12.78 3.27
CA GLN A 169 -24.56 14.04 2.56
C GLN A 169 -23.93 14.06 1.16
N ASN A 170 -23.23 12.99 0.75
CA ASN A 170 -22.45 12.95 -0.50
C ASN A 170 -21.43 14.09 -0.61
N ALA A 171 -20.79 14.49 0.48
CA ALA A 171 -19.89 15.62 0.53
C ALA A 171 -18.75 15.49 -0.50
N ASP A 172 -18.36 16.58 -1.16
CA ASP A 172 -17.43 16.60 -2.29
C ASP A 172 -16.04 16.02 -1.99
N TRP A 173 -15.59 16.14 -0.74
CA TRP A 173 -14.29 15.61 -0.33
C TRP A 173 -14.25 14.07 -0.15
N ILE A 174 -15.40 13.41 -0.10
CA ILE A 174 -15.50 11.96 -0.04
C ILE A 174 -15.06 11.37 -1.38
N THR A 175 -13.88 10.84 -1.43
CA THR A 175 -13.33 10.14 -2.60
C THR A 175 -13.81 8.68 -2.62
N PRO A 176 -13.68 7.96 -3.75
CA PRO A 176 -13.90 6.52 -3.77
C PRO A 176 -13.05 5.79 -2.71
N GLY A 177 -11.80 6.21 -2.47
CA GLY A 177 -10.94 5.65 -1.42
C GLY A 177 -11.57 5.73 -0.03
N VAL A 178 -12.20 6.86 0.30
CA VAL A 178 -12.91 7.03 1.58
C VAL A 178 -14.13 6.11 1.69
N VAL A 179 -14.87 5.91 0.59
CA VAL A 179 -16.01 4.97 0.57
C VAL A 179 -15.53 3.54 0.86
N TYR A 180 -14.43 3.10 0.21
CA TYR A 180 -13.85 1.78 0.48
C TYR A 180 -13.25 1.65 1.88
N ALA A 181 -12.68 2.71 2.44
CA ALA A 181 -12.21 2.71 3.82
C ALA A 181 -13.38 2.53 4.80
N ALA A 182 -14.49 3.25 4.59
CA ALA A 182 -15.70 3.08 5.38
C ALA A 182 -16.27 1.66 5.25
N ALA A 183 -16.35 1.13 4.03
CA ALA A 183 -16.80 -0.25 3.78
C ALA A 183 -15.91 -1.28 4.49
N ALA A 184 -14.59 -1.12 4.44
CA ALA A 184 -13.65 -2.00 5.12
C ALA A 184 -13.85 -1.99 6.64
N ALA A 185 -13.98 -0.79 7.24
CA ALA A 185 -14.24 -0.65 8.67
C ALA A 185 -15.56 -1.29 9.10
N GLU A 186 -16.64 -1.12 8.32
CA GLU A 186 -17.94 -1.73 8.58
C GLU A 186 -17.93 -3.25 8.38
N ALA A 187 -17.08 -3.76 7.49
CA ALA A 187 -16.91 -5.19 7.28
C ALA A 187 -15.99 -5.87 8.29
N GLY A 188 -15.36 -5.13 9.21
CA GLY A 188 -14.38 -5.67 10.14
C GLY A 188 -13.01 -5.97 9.52
N CYS A 189 -12.66 -5.30 8.43
CA CYS A 189 -11.39 -5.45 7.74
C CYS A 189 -10.40 -4.35 8.12
N ALA A 190 -9.13 -4.72 8.27
CA ALA A 190 -8.03 -3.75 8.27
C ALA A 190 -7.87 -3.10 6.89
N PHE A 191 -7.24 -1.93 6.81
CA PHE A 191 -7.17 -1.17 5.57
C PHE A 191 -5.79 -0.59 5.29
N VAL A 192 -5.36 -0.68 4.04
CA VAL A 192 -4.14 -0.06 3.52
C VAL A 192 -4.50 0.93 2.42
N ALA A 193 -4.27 2.22 2.67
CA ALA A 193 -4.37 3.27 1.66
C ALA A 193 -3.10 3.29 0.79
N ALA A 194 -3.01 2.36 -0.17
CA ALA A 194 -1.84 2.23 -1.05
C ALA A 194 -1.76 3.35 -2.10
N GLY A 195 -2.89 3.84 -2.57
CA GLY A 195 -2.98 4.98 -3.48
C GLY A 195 -2.74 6.33 -2.79
N PRO A 196 -2.24 7.35 -3.52
CA PRO A 196 -1.98 8.69 -2.97
C PRO A 196 -3.29 9.50 -2.85
N ASP A 197 -4.17 9.11 -1.95
CA ASP A 197 -5.44 9.80 -1.69
C ASP A 197 -5.35 10.64 -0.41
N ARG A 198 -5.31 11.96 -0.56
CA ARG A 198 -5.20 12.90 0.57
C ARG A 198 -6.45 12.92 1.46
N ALA A 199 -7.62 12.57 0.93
CA ALA A 199 -8.85 12.51 1.73
C ALA A 199 -8.76 11.42 2.81
N LEU A 200 -8.03 10.35 2.55
CA LEU A 200 -7.78 9.29 3.52
C LEU A 200 -6.88 9.73 4.70
N CYS A 201 -6.16 10.85 4.55
CA CYS A 201 -5.36 11.40 5.66
C CYS A 201 -6.20 12.18 6.69
N ALA A 202 -7.50 12.34 6.49
CA ALA A 202 -8.36 13.01 7.48
C ALA A 202 -8.35 12.23 8.81
N PRO A 203 -8.17 12.90 9.97
CA PRO A 203 -8.11 12.24 11.27
C PRO A 203 -9.35 11.37 11.56
N GLY A 204 -10.52 11.77 11.08
CA GLY A 204 -11.77 11.01 11.19
C GLY A 204 -11.72 9.62 10.57
N ILE A 205 -10.86 9.39 9.57
CA ILE A 205 -10.66 8.06 8.99
C ILE A 205 -9.97 7.16 10.02
N SER A 206 -8.90 7.62 10.65
CA SER A 206 -8.24 6.86 11.71
C SER A 206 -9.18 6.60 12.89
N ALA A 207 -9.99 7.59 13.27
CA ALA A 207 -11.01 7.45 14.33
C ALA A 207 -12.06 6.40 13.96
N LEU A 208 -12.50 6.33 12.69
CA LEU A 208 -13.45 5.33 12.21
C LEU A 208 -12.94 3.90 12.43
N PHE A 209 -11.65 3.66 12.14
CA PHE A 209 -11.02 2.36 12.39
C PHE A 209 -10.77 2.09 13.86
N ALA A 210 -10.40 3.12 14.64
CA ALA A 210 -10.18 2.99 16.07
C ALA A 210 -11.47 2.58 16.82
N GLU A 211 -12.62 3.15 16.48
CA GLU A 211 -13.93 2.76 17.04
C GLU A 211 -14.28 1.29 16.79
N LYS A 212 -13.79 0.72 15.68
CA LYS A 212 -14.01 -0.69 15.32
C LYS A 212 -12.90 -1.61 15.81
N SER A 213 -11.92 -1.09 16.55
CA SER A 213 -10.72 -1.84 16.98
C SER A 213 -9.92 -2.42 15.81
N LEU A 214 -9.87 -1.72 14.68
CA LEU A 214 -9.20 -2.13 13.46
C LEU A 214 -7.99 -1.24 13.17
N PRO A 215 -6.89 -1.78 12.60
CA PRO A 215 -5.77 -0.97 12.15
C PRO A 215 -6.00 -0.41 10.75
N VAL A 216 -5.43 0.77 10.49
CA VAL A 216 -5.38 1.43 9.19
C VAL A 216 -3.99 2.00 8.94
N ALA A 217 -3.46 1.83 7.73
CA ALA A 217 -2.17 2.38 7.32
C ALA A 217 -2.25 3.08 5.96
N GLY A 218 -1.41 4.07 5.74
CA GLY A 218 -1.38 4.86 4.48
C GLY A 218 -0.95 6.28 4.78
N ALA A 219 -1.06 7.21 3.82
CA ALA A 219 -1.56 7.04 2.47
C ALA A 219 -0.44 7.19 1.44
N GLY A 220 -0.64 6.52 0.31
CA GLY A 220 0.32 6.54 -0.80
C GLY A 220 1.61 5.79 -0.50
N LEU A 221 1.87 4.71 -1.21
CA LEU A 221 3.10 3.95 -1.04
C LEU A 221 4.33 4.73 -1.52
N LEU A 222 5.44 4.57 -0.81
CA LEU A 222 6.72 5.19 -1.14
C LEU A 222 7.30 4.53 -2.39
N GLY A 223 7.35 5.28 -3.49
CA GLY A 223 7.90 4.83 -4.76
C GLY A 223 9.44 4.85 -4.78
N PRO A 224 10.07 4.22 -5.78
CA PRO A 224 11.51 4.18 -5.90
C PRO A 224 12.15 5.57 -6.10
N ASP A 225 11.45 6.52 -6.71
CA ASP A 225 11.85 7.91 -6.86
C ASP A 225 12.03 8.61 -5.50
N ALA A 226 11.03 8.48 -4.63
CA ALA A 226 11.10 9.05 -3.29
C ALA A 226 12.16 8.36 -2.43
N LEU A 227 12.32 7.04 -2.55
CA LEU A 227 13.37 6.29 -1.87
C LEU A 227 14.75 6.77 -2.27
N LEU A 228 15.01 6.93 -3.57
CA LEU A 228 16.30 7.41 -4.08
C LEU A 228 16.62 8.81 -3.59
N ARG A 229 15.65 9.74 -3.71
CA ARG A 229 15.80 11.12 -3.25
C ARG A 229 16.15 11.19 -1.77
N GLU A 230 15.38 10.50 -0.92
CA GLU A 230 15.63 10.51 0.51
C GLU A 230 16.97 9.87 0.87
N THR A 231 17.34 8.77 0.21
CA THR A 231 18.65 8.10 0.45
C THR A 231 19.81 8.98 0.02
N LEU A 232 19.74 9.59 -1.17
CA LEU A 232 20.78 10.50 -1.65
C LEU A 232 20.93 11.73 -0.77
N ALA A 233 19.81 12.34 -0.36
CA ALA A 233 19.84 13.48 0.55
C ALA A 233 20.53 13.14 1.89
N GLN A 234 20.31 11.92 2.41
CA GLN A 234 20.95 11.45 3.63
C GLN A 234 22.45 11.20 3.44
N ILE A 235 22.87 10.55 2.34
CA ILE A 235 24.29 10.32 2.06
C ILE A 235 25.03 11.65 1.92
N LEU A 236 24.48 12.60 1.16
CA LEU A 236 25.07 13.90 0.99
C LEU A 236 25.16 14.68 2.31
N ALA A 237 24.13 14.61 3.15
CA ALA A 237 24.14 15.23 4.48
C ALA A 237 25.20 14.63 5.41
N MET A 238 25.44 13.30 5.35
CA MET A 238 26.50 12.65 6.12
C MET A 238 27.91 13.12 5.70
N GLU A 239 28.08 13.49 4.43
CA GLU A 239 29.33 14.08 3.90
C GLU A 239 29.40 15.60 4.07
N GLY A 240 28.47 16.19 4.85
CA GLY A 240 28.42 17.64 5.07
C GLY A 240 27.97 18.48 3.88
N MET A 241 27.44 17.82 2.83
CA MET A 241 26.91 18.48 1.64
C MET A 241 25.40 18.75 1.81
N GLN A 242 24.93 19.86 1.28
CA GLN A 242 23.51 20.19 1.29
C GLN A 242 22.90 20.08 -0.11
N LEU A 243 21.80 19.35 -0.22
CA LEU A 243 20.98 19.35 -1.42
C LEU A 243 20.01 20.52 -1.35
N ALA A 244 20.28 21.59 -2.11
CA ALA A 244 19.54 22.85 -2.04
C ALA A 244 18.17 22.78 -2.77
N GLY A 245 17.97 21.82 -3.66
CA GLY A 245 16.71 21.58 -4.36
C GLY A 245 16.79 20.28 -5.13
N ALA A 246 15.78 19.44 -4.98
CA ALA A 246 15.58 18.27 -5.84
C ALA A 246 14.32 18.51 -6.66
N ALA A 247 14.45 18.71 -7.95
CA ALA A 247 13.34 18.67 -8.89
C ALA A 247 13.18 17.25 -9.38
N SER A 248 12.11 16.59 -8.99
CA SER A 248 11.71 15.33 -9.58
C SER A 248 11.00 15.60 -10.91
N LEU A 249 11.66 15.33 -12.00
CA LEU A 249 11.06 15.28 -13.32
C LEU A 249 10.63 13.84 -13.59
N SER A 250 9.49 13.44 -13.04
CA SER A 250 8.86 12.20 -13.49
C SER A 250 8.12 12.51 -14.80
N THR A 251 8.69 12.13 -15.94
CA THR A 251 7.92 12.00 -17.16
C THR A 251 7.08 10.74 -17.05
N ARG A 252 5.96 10.86 -16.34
CA ARG A 252 4.90 9.87 -16.42
C ARG A 252 4.29 9.93 -17.81
N ALA A 253 3.84 8.78 -18.28
CA ALA A 253 3.00 8.71 -19.48
C ALA A 253 1.62 9.43 -19.29
N GLU A 254 1.54 10.43 -18.43
CA GLU A 254 0.36 11.28 -18.20
C GLU A 254 -0.08 12.03 -19.45
N GLU A 255 0.84 12.31 -20.38
CA GLU A 255 0.52 13.05 -21.61
C GLU A 255 -0.26 12.24 -22.66
N ARG A 256 -0.48 10.94 -22.47
CA ARG A 256 -1.16 10.08 -23.44
C ARG A 256 -2.36 9.31 -22.90
N GLY A 257 -2.97 9.73 -21.79
CA GLY A 257 -4.16 9.05 -21.25
C GLY A 257 -3.88 7.63 -20.75
N ALA A 258 -2.61 7.25 -20.60
CA ALA A 258 -2.22 6.00 -20.00
C ALA A 258 -2.36 6.08 -18.47
N SER A 259 -2.87 5.02 -17.88
CA SER A 259 -3.06 4.81 -16.44
C SER A 259 -1.87 5.35 -15.64
N LEU A 260 -2.14 6.07 -14.55
CA LEU A 260 -1.17 6.59 -13.56
C LEU A 260 -0.13 5.55 -13.06
N TRP A 261 -0.29 4.28 -13.40
CA TRP A 261 0.46 3.14 -12.89
C TRP A 261 0.87 2.12 -13.96
N GLY A 262 0.68 2.42 -15.25
CA GLY A 262 0.93 1.45 -16.33
C GLY A 262 1.82 2.02 -17.43
N GLY A 263 3.04 1.52 -17.55
CA GLY A 263 4.00 1.85 -18.57
C GLY A 263 5.43 1.84 -18.03
N PRO A 264 6.45 1.84 -18.88
CA PRO A 264 7.83 2.06 -18.43
C PRO A 264 7.95 3.50 -17.95
N ASP A 265 7.96 3.66 -16.62
CA ASP A 265 8.15 4.96 -16.00
C ASP A 265 9.63 5.34 -16.08
N ARG A 266 9.87 6.58 -16.43
CA ARG A 266 11.18 7.21 -16.35
C ARG A 266 11.11 8.28 -15.27
N THR A 267 11.89 8.09 -14.22
CA THR A 267 12.08 9.10 -13.16
C THR A 267 13.48 9.65 -13.29
N SER A 268 13.59 10.96 -13.53
CA SER A 268 14.86 11.67 -13.49
C SER A 268 14.86 12.58 -12.29
N GLU A 269 15.82 12.40 -11.42
CA GLU A 269 16.07 13.29 -10.28
C GLU A 269 17.24 14.19 -10.63
N MET A 270 17.03 15.50 -10.55
CA MET A 270 18.09 16.50 -10.70
C MET A 270 18.20 17.25 -9.37
N GLY A 271 19.35 17.22 -8.77
CA GLY A 271 19.64 17.90 -7.52
C GLY A 271 20.74 18.92 -7.69
N LEU A 272 20.51 20.12 -7.20
CA LEU A 272 21.55 21.15 -7.03
C LEU A 272 21.99 21.13 -5.57
N GLY A 273 23.28 20.99 -5.36
CA GLY A 273 23.86 20.94 -4.02
C GLY A 273 24.93 21.99 -3.82
N THR A 274 25.24 22.25 -2.55
CA THR A 274 26.29 23.14 -2.14
C THR A 274 27.35 22.39 -1.32
N ALA A 275 28.60 22.51 -1.71
CA ALA A 275 29.77 21.95 -1.05
C ALA A 275 30.62 23.02 -0.38
N TRP A 276 31.87 22.67 0.03
CA TRP A 276 32.83 23.56 0.67
C TRP A 276 33.04 24.85 -0.09
N ALA A 277 33.12 25.94 0.64
CA ALA A 277 33.30 27.30 0.10
C ALA A 277 32.21 27.79 -0.86
N GLY A 278 31.00 27.23 -0.77
CA GLY A 278 29.89 27.62 -1.62
C GLY A 278 29.96 27.03 -3.02
N GLY A 279 30.84 26.07 -3.27
CA GLY A 279 30.92 25.36 -4.54
C GLY A 279 29.60 24.65 -4.87
N ALA A 280 29.06 24.93 -6.06
CA ALA A 280 27.85 24.25 -6.52
C ALA A 280 28.19 22.92 -7.21
N PHE A 281 27.36 21.90 -7.00
CA PHE A 281 27.41 20.65 -7.77
C PHE A 281 26.03 20.28 -8.24
N GLU A 282 25.97 19.57 -9.35
CA GLU A 282 24.75 19.03 -9.93
C GLU A 282 24.82 17.49 -9.85
N LEU A 283 23.72 16.90 -9.37
CA LEU A 283 23.53 15.45 -9.36
C LEU A 283 22.36 15.13 -10.28
N SER A 284 22.59 14.27 -11.27
CA SER A 284 21.55 13.73 -12.13
C SER A 284 21.49 12.22 -11.97
N LEU A 285 20.29 11.71 -11.67
CA LEU A 285 20.03 10.29 -11.54
C LEU A 285 18.79 9.92 -12.35
N GLU A 286 18.91 8.88 -13.14
CA GLU A 286 17.79 8.36 -13.90
C GLU A 286 17.45 6.93 -13.49
N LEU A 287 16.16 6.69 -13.15
CA LEU A 287 15.61 5.38 -12.93
C LEU A 287 14.61 5.06 -14.02
N ARG A 288 14.80 3.92 -14.69
CA ARG A 288 13.85 3.41 -15.68
C ARG A 288 13.34 2.05 -15.24
N GLY A 289 12.02 1.89 -15.19
CA GLY A 289 11.41 0.61 -14.84
C GLY A 289 9.93 0.74 -14.49
N PRO A 290 9.25 -0.39 -14.36
CA PRO A 290 7.84 -0.42 -14.01
C PRO A 290 7.66 -0.13 -12.51
N VAL A 291 7.48 1.14 -12.14
CA VAL A 291 7.26 1.60 -10.75
C VAL A 291 6.10 0.84 -10.11
N GLY A 292 5.07 0.50 -10.90
CA GLY A 292 3.92 -0.27 -10.41
C GLY A 292 4.28 -1.64 -9.81
N LEU A 293 5.33 -2.32 -10.28
CA LEU A 293 5.78 -3.58 -9.69
C LEU A 293 6.42 -3.38 -8.32
N HIS A 294 7.21 -2.32 -8.15
CA HIS A 294 7.78 -1.99 -6.85
C HIS A 294 6.67 -1.63 -5.85
N LEU A 295 5.69 -0.84 -6.28
CA LEU A 295 4.55 -0.47 -5.43
C LEU A 295 3.67 -1.69 -5.09
N ALA A 296 3.52 -2.65 -6.00
CA ALA A 296 2.79 -3.89 -5.74
C ALA A 296 3.46 -4.73 -4.63
N ALA A 297 4.78 -4.87 -4.67
CA ALA A 297 5.53 -5.53 -3.62
C ALA A 297 5.41 -4.80 -2.26
N ARG A 298 5.45 -3.46 -2.26
CA ARG A 298 5.22 -2.64 -1.06
C ARG A 298 3.78 -2.75 -0.54
N ALA A 299 2.79 -2.87 -1.43
CA ALA A 299 1.41 -3.10 -1.04
C ALA A 299 1.22 -4.44 -0.33
N LEU A 300 1.92 -5.49 -0.77
CA LEU A 300 1.96 -6.77 -0.08
C LEU A 300 2.58 -6.62 1.31
N ASP A 301 3.76 -6.00 1.41
CA ASP A 301 4.43 -5.77 2.70
C ASP A 301 3.49 -5.03 3.68
N ALA A 302 2.85 -3.97 3.22
CA ALA A 302 1.90 -3.20 4.04
C ALA A 302 0.69 -4.04 4.47
N ALA A 303 0.15 -4.88 3.59
CA ALA A 303 -0.98 -5.76 3.91
C ALA A 303 -0.62 -6.79 4.98
N LEU A 304 0.55 -7.43 4.87
CA LEU A 304 1.03 -8.41 5.85
C LEU A 304 1.30 -7.76 7.22
N LEU A 305 1.83 -6.54 7.24
CA LEU A 305 2.10 -5.80 8.48
C LEU A 305 0.81 -5.31 9.15
N VAL A 306 -0.16 -4.83 8.38
CA VAL A 306 -1.47 -4.42 8.92
C VAL A 306 -2.25 -5.64 9.43
N GLU A 307 -2.11 -6.81 8.77
CA GLU A 307 -2.67 -8.07 9.28
C GLU A 307 -2.06 -8.45 10.63
N LEU A 308 -0.73 -8.36 10.76
CA LEU A 308 -0.05 -8.57 12.03
C LEU A 308 -0.53 -7.59 13.11
N ALA A 309 -0.72 -6.31 12.76
CA ALA A 309 -1.27 -5.31 13.66
C ALA A 309 -2.68 -5.67 14.13
N ALA A 310 -3.54 -6.19 13.24
CA ALA A 310 -4.87 -6.67 13.57
C ALA A 310 -4.82 -7.86 14.52
N ARG A 311 -3.96 -8.85 14.30
CA ARG A 311 -3.71 -9.96 15.24
C ARG A 311 -3.19 -9.49 16.59
N ALA A 312 -2.38 -8.45 16.61
CA ALA A 312 -1.87 -7.84 17.83
C ALA A 312 -2.87 -6.86 18.49
N GLN A 313 -4.12 -6.81 18.01
CA GLN A 313 -5.20 -5.95 18.55
C GLN A 313 -4.86 -4.45 18.52
N ARG A 314 -4.02 -4.04 17.57
CA ARG A 314 -3.77 -2.61 17.33
C ARG A 314 -4.95 -2.00 16.57
N SER A 315 -5.27 -0.75 16.89
CA SER A 315 -6.39 -0.01 16.27
C SER A 315 -5.97 1.36 15.79
N GLY A 316 -6.76 1.95 14.89
CA GLY A 316 -6.48 3.27 14.32
C GLY A 316 -5.24 3.30 13.44
N ALA A 317 -4.65 4.48 13.28
CA ALA A 317 -3.50 4.70 12.42
C ALA A 317 -2.24 3.97 12.91
N GLN A 318 -1.56 3.26 12.01
CA GLN A 318 -0.33 2.54 12.30
C GLN A 318 0.89 3.40 11.91
N GLU A 319 1.23 4.39 12.76
CA GLU A 319 2.29 5.36 12.51
C GLU A 319 3.68 4.74 12.34
N TRP A 320 3.93 3.60 12.99
CA TRP A 320 5.19 2.86 12.89
C TRP A 320 5.48 2.30 11.49
N MET A 321 4.49 2.29 10.61
CA MET A 321 4.61 1.89 9.21
C MET A 321 5.02 3.05 8.28
N ASP A 322 5.37 4.20 8.80
CA ASP A 322 5.70 5.42 8.06
C ASP A 322 6.82 5.26 7.01
N ALA A 323 7.70 4.26 7.19
CA ALA A 323 8.74 3.90 6.23
C ALA A 323 8.19 3.41 4.87
N LEU A 324 6.92 3.05 4.80
CA LEU A 324 6.29 2.52 3.58
C LEU A 324 5.47 3.57 2.83
N PHE A 325 5.18 4.74 3.44
CA PHE A 325 4.19 5.67 2.92
C PHE A 325 4.74 7.09 2.68
N LEU A 326 4.14 7.77 1.69
CA LEU A 326 4.42 9.17 1.36
C LEU A 326 3.80 10.14 2.38
N SER A 327 2.62 9.80 2.87
CA SER A 327 1.81 10.59 3.80
C SER A 327 1.29 9.67 4.91
N PRO A 328 2.11 9.37 5.93
CA PRO A 328 1.70 8.48 7.01
C PRO A 328 0.46 9.01 7.72
N LEU A 329 -0.52 8.13 7.96
CA LEU A 329 -1.70 8.44 8.75
C LEU A 329 -1.32 8.61 10.22
N GLY A 330 -1.99 9.54 10.91
CA GLY A 330 -1.74 9.82 12.32
C GLY A 330 -0.61 10.83 12.56
N SER A 331 0.26 11.09 11.60
CA SER A 331 1.29 12.13 11.76
C SER A 331 0.67 13.53 11.73
N ALA A 332 1.06 14.40 12.68
CA ALA A 332 0.52 15.76 12.83
C ALA A 332 0.75 16.63 11.59
N SER A 333 1.82 16.37 10.83
CA SER A 333 2.00 16.96 9.50
C SER A 333 2.89 16.10 8.59
N PRO A 334 2.71 16.15 7.26
CA PRO A 334 3.63 15.52 6.31
C PRO A 334 5.07 16.05 6.40
N ARG A 335 5.25 17.23 6.97
CA ARG A 335 6.57 17.86 7.19
C ARG A 335 7.29 17.23 8.38
N GLU A 336 6.60 16.97 9.48
CA GLU A 336 7.16 16.32 10.67
C GLU A 336 7.54 14.87 10.41
N ALA A 337 6.73 14.15 9.66
CA ALA A 337 7.06 12.79 9.23
C ALA A 337 8.38 12.71 8.43
N ARG A 338 8.78 13.78 7.75
CA ARG A 338 10.02 13.87 6.97
C ARG A 338 11.25 14.33 7.75
N THR A 339 11.12 14.76 9.00
CA THR A 339 12.26 15.11 9.84
C THR A 339 13.09 13.91 10.26
N VAL A 340 12.46 12.72 10.30
CA VAL A 340 13.15 11.47 10.58
C VAL A 340 13.60 10.83 9.26
N SER A 341 14.87 10.46 9.21
CA SER A 341 15.46 9.80 8.04
C SER A 341 14.73 8.50 7.68
N LEU A 342 14.75 8.09 6.41
CA LEU A 342 14.19 6.81 5.98
C LEU A 342 14.78 5.64 6.76
N ALA A 343 16.08 5.67 7.05
CA ALA A 343 16.76 4.68 7.89
C ALA A 343 16.18 4.66 9.30
N GLY A 344 15.93 5.83 9.91
CA GLY A 344 15.31 5.95 11.23
C GLY A 344 13.86 5.44 11.24
N ARG A 345 13.07 5.76 10.22
CA ARG A 345 11.70 5.23 10.06
C ARG A 345 11.72 3.70 9.90
N ARG A 346 12.66 3.16 9.13
CA ARG A 346 12.82 1.72 8.94
C ARG A 346 13.28 1.01 10.23
N ALA A 347 14.16 1.64 11.01
CA ALA A 347 14.56 1.13 12.32
C ALA A 347 13.38 1.09 13.30
N ARG A 348 12.52 2.11 13.29
CA ARG A 348 11.28 2.14 14.08
C ARG A 348 10.34 0.99 13.69
N LEU A 349 10.11 0.80 12.39
CA LEU A 349 9.29 -0.31 11.90
C LEU A 349 9.82 -1.65 12.43
N LEU A 350 11.11 -1.91 12.30
CA LEU A 350 11.72 -3.16 12.77
C LEU A 350 11.66 -3.32 14.31
N ALA A 351 11.78 -2.22 15.06
CA ALA A 351 11.72 -2.24 16.52
C ALA A 351 10.32 -2.57 17.06
N GLU A 352 9.24 -2.23 16.33
CA GLU A 352 7.86 -2.56 16.72
C GLU A 352 7.51 -4.04 16.54
N LEU A 353 8.10 -4.72 15.56
CA LEU A 353 7.72 -6.08 15.18
C LEU A 353 7.78 -7.11 16.30
N PRO A 354 8.83 -7.16 17.15
CA PRO A 354 8.87 -8.13 18.26
C PRO A 354 7.76 -7.93 19.29
N ALA A 355 7.33 -6.70 19.53
CA ALA A 355 6.22 -6.41 20.45
C ALA A 355 4.89 -6.89 19.85
N LEU A 356 4.65 -6.62 18.57
CA LEU A 356 3.47 -7.11 17.84
C LEU A 356 3.43 -8.63 17.78
N ALA A 357 4.57 -9.28 17.52
CA ALA A 357 4.68 -10.75 17.51
C ALA A 357 4.27 -11.36 18.85
N ARG A 358 4.74 -10.80 19.97
CA ARG A 358 4.37 -11.26 21.31
C ARG A 358 2.88 -11.07 21.61
N SER A 359 2.29 -9.96 21.20
CA SER A 359 0.86 -9.69 21.39
C SER A 359 0.00 -10.61 20.55
N ALA A 360 0.35 -10.81 19.28
CA ALA A 360 -0.34 -11.71 18.37
C ALA A 360 -0.26 -13.20 18.81
N GLY A 361 0.84 -13.62 19.46
CA GLY A 361 0.99 -14.99 19.98
C GLY A 361 0.20 -15.28 21.24
N ARG A 362 -0.23 -14.26 22.00
CA ARG A 362 -1.05 -14.44 23.20
C ARG A 362 -2.52 -14.70 22.87
N GLU A 363 -2.98 -14.32 21.71
CA GLU A 363 -4.37 -14.55 21.27
C GLU A 363 -4.56 -15.97 20.71
N ALA A 364 -3.47 -16.59 20.27
CA ALA A 364 -3.46 -17.95 19.73
C ALA A 364 -3.36 -19.05 20.81
N ALA A 365 -3.13 -18.69 22.07
CA ALA A 365 -3.00 -19.58 23.22
C ALA A 365 -4.27 -19.51 24.11
#